data_0578c893ea5f6699e549dac0537fef48
#
_entry.id   0578c893ea5f6699e549dac0537fef48
#
_cell.length_a   1.000
_cell.length_b   1.000
_cell.length_c   1.000
_cell.angle_alpha   90.00
_cell.angle_beta   90.00
_cell.angle_gamma   90.00
#
_symmetry.space_group_name_H-M   'P 1'
#
loop_
_entity.id
_entity.type
_entity.pdbx_description
1 polymer ?
#
loop_
_entity_poly.entity_id
_entity_poly.type
_entity_poly.pdbx_seq_one_letter_code
_entity_poly.pdbx_strand_id
1 'polypeptide(L)'
;MQFIYKLPGYMLLLFGGFCLSWGGFIVRSFKTTNAWEILLLRSFFFFLAISTFLFLTYKKDSIKIIKKSGFPALLGGFVMSFSFIAFVFAMMNTSVANVVFIISTQTMFLAIFGFFYLKEKVSLIGFMSIVLAMSGITIMVGDSISAGALFGNLVALTIPISFSILVMIIRKNPGLDLVPAIWFASIFSVTYSITMIESFNFTYHDIFMGFLLGVPQLGLGFICITIGSRTTRAVTVGLLMLTETIFAPLWVWLFINEVPPTSVFIGGFVIILAIILKSFDKKLVNTA
;
A
#
# COMPACT_ATOMS: atom_id res chain seq x y z
N MET A 1 -13.11 -5.82 -17.83
CA MET A 1 -12.59 -5.55 -16.47
C MET A 1 -13.58 -4.89 -15.49
N GLN A 2 -14.77 -4.50 -15.92
CA GLN A 2 -15.80 -3.95 -15.01
C GLN A 2 -16.25 -4.93 -13.90
N PHE A 3 -15.97 -6.22 -14.02
CA PHE A 3 -16.29 -7.23 -13.01
C PHE A 3 -15.66 -6.93 -11.64
N ILE A 4 -14.44 -6.36 -11.62
CA ILE A 4 -13.73 -6.06 -10.37
C ILE A 4 -14.50 -5.06 -9.47
N TYR A 5 -15.29 -4.15 -10.07
CA TYR A 5 -16.13 -3.20 -9.32
C TYR A 5 -17.35 -3.84 -8.65
N LYS A 6 -17.68 -5.10 -9.00
CA LYS A 6 -18.78 -5.87 -8.40
C LYS A 6 -18.32 -6.74 -7.24
N LEU A 7 -17.00 -6.88 -7.05
CA LEU A 7 -16.46 -7.68 -5.96
C LEU A 7 -16.59 -6.96 -4.62
N PRO A 8 -16.78 -7.72 -3.52
CA PRO A 8 -16.81 -7.16 -2.18
C PRO A 8 -15.51 -6.42 -1.85
N GLY A 9 -15.63 -5.20 -1.28
CA GLY A 9 -14.47 -4.36 -0.99
C GLY A 9 -13.43 -5.05 -0.09
N TYR A 10 -13.86 -5.85 0.89
CA TYR A 10 -12.95 -6.59 1.77
C TYR A 10 -12.09 -7.63 1.03
N MET A 11 -12.64 -8.31 0.02
CA MET A 11 -11.87 -9.26 -0.79
C MET A 11 -10.80 -8.54 -1.62
N LEU A 12 -11.16 -7.39 -2.20
CA LEU A 12 -10.22 -6.57 -2.96
C LEU A 12 -9.09 -6.06 -2.07
N LEU A 13 -9.39 -5.66 -0.83
CA LEU A 13 -8.38 -5.18 0.11
C LEU A 13 -7.44 -6.29 0.57
N LEU A 14 -7.96 -7.48 0.90
CA LEU A 14 -7.11 -8.64 1.25
C LEU A 14 -6.20 -9.03 0.09
N PHE A 15 -6.73 -9.10 -1.12
CA PHE A 15 -5.93 -9.40 -2.31
C PHE A 15 -4.92 -8.29 -2.61
N GLY A 16 -5.31 -7.03 -2.44
CA GLY A 16 -4.42 -5.89 -2.59
C GLY A 16 -3.24 -5.93 -1.61
N GLY A 17 -3.50 -6.22 -0.33
CA GLY A 17 -2.47 -6.41 0.68
C GLY A 17 -1.54 -7.58 0.37
N PHE A 18 -2.09 -8.70 -0.13
CA PHE A 18 -1.30 -9.83 -0.60
C PHE A 18 -0.38 -9.43 -1.77
N CYS A 19 -0.88 -8.68 -2.76
CA CYS A 19 -0.04 -8.18 -3.84
C CYS A 19 1.08 -7.27 -3.32
N LEU A 20 0.77 -6.35 -2.40
CA LEU A 20 1.78 -5.43 -1.86
C LEU A 20 2.85 -6.12 -1.03
N SER A 21 2.54 -7.26 -0.39
CA SER A 21 3.47 -7.99 0.49
C SER A 21 4.77 -8.42 -0.17
N TRP A 22 4.80 -8.55 -1.51
CA TRP A 22 6.00 -8.89 -2.28
C TRP A 22 7.02 -7.75 -2.40
N GLY A 23 6.61 -6.52 -2.04
CA GLY A 23 7.39 -5.31 -2.29
C GLY A 23 8.79 -5.34 -1.70
N GLY A 24 8.94 -5.71 -0.43
CA GLY A 24 10.25 -5.78 0.24
C GLY A 24 11.20 -6.79 -0.40
N PHE A 25 10.69 -7.99 -0.68
CA PHE A 25 11.47 -9.04 -1.37
C PHE A 25 11.95 -8.56 -2.75
N ILE A 26 11.05 -8.00 -3.57
CA ILE A 26 11.40 -7.58 -4.94
C ILE A 26 12.41 -6.43 -4.92
N VAL A 27 12.23 -5.41 -4.03
CA VAL A 27 13.20 -4.30 -3.93
C VAL A 27 14.59 -4.81 -3.55
N ARG A 28 14.69 -5.79 -2.64
CA ARG A 28 15.97 -6.41 -2.25
C ARG A 28 16.59 -7.27 -3.34
N SER A 29 15.82 -7.65 -4.36
CA SER A 29 16.30 -8.45 -5.48
C SER A 29 16.89 -7.65 -6.63
N PHE A 30 16.81 -6.32 -6.61
CA PHE A 30 17.46 -5.46 -7.61
C PHE A 30 18.99 -5.55 -7.51
N LYS A 31 19.66 -5.47 -8.65
CA LYS A 31 21.13 -5.37 -8.73
C LYS A 31 21.61 -3.93 -8.61
N THR A 32 20.82 -2.97 -9.10
CA THR A 32 21.13 -1.56 -8.89
C THR A 32 20.94 -1.15 -7.44
N THR A 33 21.86 -0.32 -6.93
CA THR A 33 21.78 0.30 -5.60
C THR A 33 21.24 1.73 -5.64
N ASN A 34 20.88 2.22 -6.83
CA ASN A 34 20.34 3.56 -6.99
C ASN A 34 18.81 3.55 -6.78
N ALA A 35 18.35 4.19 -5.71
CA ALA A 35 16.94 4.27 -5.37
C ALA A 35 16.08 4.92 -6.47
N TRP A 36 16.62 5.91 -7.19
CA TRP A 36 15.91 6.59 -8.27
C TRP A 36 15.72 5.68 -9.49
N GLU A 37 16.68 4.80 -9.78
CA GLU A 37 16.56 3.81 -10.85
C GLU A 37 15.46 2.80 -10.52
N ILE A 38 15.43 2.27 -9.29
CA ILE A 38 14.39 1.35 -8.83
C ILE A 38 13.02 2.04 -8.92
N LEU A 39 12.94 3.30 -8.44
CA LEU A 39 11.70 4.07 -8.46
C LEU A 39 11.22 4.31 -9.89
N LEU A 40 12.12 4.64 -10.82
CA LEU A 40 11.79 4.86 -12.23
C LEU A 40 11.20 3.61 -12.87
N LEU A 41 11.92 2.48 -12.78
CA LEU A 41 11.47 1.21 -13.38
C LEU A 41 10.11 0.79 -12.81
N ARG A 42 9.98 0.80 -11.49
CA ARG A 42 8.73 0.49 -10.80
C ARG A 42 7.58 1.40 -11.26
N SER A 43 7.79 2.71 -11.24
CA SER A 43 6.76 3.70 -11.54
C SER A 43 6.37 3.71 -13.01
N PHE A 44 7.32 3.43 -13.91
CA PHE A 44 7.06 3.28 -15.34
C PHE A 44 6.15 2.08 -15.62
N PHE A 45 6.49 0.89 -15.10
CA PHE A 45 5.65 -0.28 -15.28
C PHE A 45 4.30 -0.14 -14.56
N PHE A 46 4.27 0.53 -13.42
CA PHE A 46 3.03 0.87 -12.73
C PHE A 46 2.14 1.80 -13.57
N PHE A 47 2.72 2.84 -14.18
CA PHE A 47 2.01 3.70 -15.12
C PHE A 47 1.40 2.91 -16.28
N LEU A 48 2.17 2.00 -16.88
CA LEU A 48 1.67 1.13 -17.95
C LEU A 48 0.52 0.23 -17.47
N ALA A 49 0.64 -0.37 -16.29
CA ALA A 49 -0.39 -1.22 -15.71
C ALA A 49 -1.72 -0.46 -15.50
N ILE A 50 -1.65 0.73 -14.89
CA ILE A 50 -2.85 1.53 -14.62
C ILE A 50 -3.44 2.10 -15.92
N SER A 51 -2.60 2.54 -16.86
CA SER A 51 -3.05 3.00 -18.19
C SER A 51 -3.79 1.89 -18.93
N THR A 52 -3.23 0.68 -18.93
CA THR A 52 -3.84 -0.51 -19.53
C THR A 52 -5.16 -0.85 -18.85
N PHE A 53 -5.21 -0.82 -17.51
CA PHE A 53 -6.44 -1.06 -16.76
C PHE A 53 -7.53 -0.05 -17.11
N LEU A 54 -7.22 1.24 -17.13
CA LEU A 54 -8.17 2.30 -17.49
C LEU A 54 -8.66 2.13 -18.93
N PHE A 55 -7.76 1.85 -19.87
CA PHE A 55 -8.13 1.64 -21.27
C PHE A 55 -9.03 0.40 -21.44
N LEU A 56 -8.68 -0.74 -20.85
CA LEU A 56 -9.49 -1.97 -20.95
C LEU A 56 -10.84 -1.84 -20.24
N THR A 57 -10.92 -1.03 -19.19
CA THR A 57 -12.16 -0.84 -18.41
C THR A 57 -13.11 0.15 -19.07
N TYR A 58 -12.60 1.28 -19.54
CA TYR A 58 -13.39 2.41 -20.05
C TYR A 58 -13.26 2.67 -21.54
N LYS A 59 -12.32 2.01 -22.23
CA LYS A 59 -12.08 2.14 -23.68
C LYS A 59 -11.94 3.63 -24.07
N LYS A 60 -12.81 4.10 -24.96
CA LYS A 60 -12.82 5.51 -25.45
C LYS A 60 -13.14 6.54 -24.36
N ASP A 61 -13.81 6.12 -23.28
CA ASP A 61 -14.18 7.02 -22.18
C ASP A 61 -13.07 7.20 -21.13
N SER A 62 -11.91 6.54 -21.27
CA SER A 62 -10.81 6.62 -20.29
C SER A 62 -10.40 8.06 -19.97
N ILE A 63 -10.23 8.90 -21.00
CA ILE A 63 -9.87 10.33 -20.83
C ILE A 63 -10.99 11.08 -20.11
N LYS A 64 -12.26 10.76 -20.40
CA LYS A 64 -13.42 11.37 -19.74
C LYS A 64 -13.44 11.03 -18.24
N ILE A 65 -13.12 9.78 -17.89
CA ILE A 65 -13.05 9.35 -16.48
C ILE A 65 -11.90 10.07 -15.76
N ILE A 66 -10.70 10.17 -16.38
CA ILE A 66 -9.57 10.92 -15.82
C ILE A 66 -9.96 12.39 -15.58
N LYS A 67 -10.60 13.05 -16.55
CA LYS A 67 -11.08 14.43 -16.39
C LYS A 67 -12.17 14.57 -15.31
N LYS A 68 -13.11 13.61 -15.26
CA LYS A 68 -14.20 13.60 -14.27
C LYS A 68 -13.70 13.40 -12.84
N SER A 69 -12.62 12.62 -12.64
CA SER A 69 -12.00 12.41 -11.33
C SER A 69 -11.38 13.70 -10.75
N GLY A 70 -11.00 14.65 -11.62
CA GLY A 70 -10.69 16.04 -11.30
C GLY A 70 -9.62 16.24 -10.23
N PHE A 71 -9.78 17.33 -9.47
CA PHE A 71 -8.84 17.73 -8.42
C PHE A 71 -8.64 16.66 -7.33
N PRO A 72 -9.67 15.91 -6.87
CA PRO A 72 -9.46 14.83 -5.91
C PRO A 72 -8.45 13.77 -6.37
N ALA A 73 -8.51 13.38 -7.65
CA ALA A 73 -7.55 12.41 -8.19
C ALA A 73 -6.14 13.00 -8.31
N LEU A 74 -6.02 14.25 -8.75
CA LEU A 74 -4.74 14.93 -8.85
C LEU A 74 -4.07 15.07 -7.47
N LEU A 75 -4.82 15.52 -6.47
CA LEU A 75 -4.34 15.66 -5.08
C LEU A 75 -3.96 14.31 -4.48
N GLY A 76 -4.82 13.29 -4.64
CA GLY A 76 -4.53 11.94 -4.17
C GLY A 76 -3.28 11.36 -4.83
N GLY A 77 -3.11 11.60 -6.12
CA GLY A 77 -1.93 11.18 -6.87
C GLY A 77 -0.66 11.88 -6.42
N PHE A 78 -0.72 13.19 -6.22
CA PHE A 78 0.41 13.98 -5.73
C PHE A 78 0.85 13.50 -4.34
N VAL A 79 -0.07 13.34 -3.40
CA VAL A 79 0.23 12.83 -2.05
C VAL A 79 0.80 11.42 -2.11
N MET A 80 0.23 10.51 -2.92
CA MET A 80 0.71 9.14 -3.04
C MET A 80 2.10 9.04 -3.70
N SER A 81 2.48 9.97 -4.55
CA SER A 81 3.82 9.96 -5.15
C SER A 81 4.93 10.05 -4.10
N PHE A 82 4.72 10.80 -3.01
CA PHE A 82 5.65 10.83 -1.87
C PHE A 82 5.74 9.48 -1.15
N SER A 83 4.62 8.77 -1.01
CA SER A 83 4.63 7.41 -0.46
C SER A 83 5.45 6.46 -1.33
N PHE A 84 5.36 6.59 -2.65
CA PHE A 84 6.09 5.73 -3.58
C PHE A 84 7.61 6.00 -3.54
N ILE A 85 8.01 7.26 -3.46
CA ILE A 85 9.41 7.65 -3.24
C ILE A 85 9.89 7.10 -1.89
N ALA A 86 9.13 7.40 -0.83
CA ALA A 86 9.46 7.01 0.54
C ALA A 86 9.64 5.50 0.71
N PHE A 87 8.83 4.69 0.05
CA PHE A 87 8.93 3.24 0.13
C PHE A 87 10.29 2.72 -0.36
N VAL A 88 10.74 3.16 -1.54
CA VAL A 88 12.02 2.71 -2.10
C VAL A 88 13.18 3.18 -1.22
N PHE A 89 13.18 4.47 -0.87
CA PHE A 89 14.22 5.04 -0.02
C PHE A 89 14.26 4.39 1.38
N ALA A 90 13.11 4.15 2.00
CA ALA A 90 13.05 3.48 3.28
C ALA A 90 13.60 2.04 3.17
N MET A 91 13.18 1.26 2.17
CA MET A 91 13.66 -0.10 1.97
C MET A 91 15.17 -0.18 1.76
N MET A 92 15.81 0.87 1.25
CA MET A 92 17.26 0.92 1.05
C MET A 92 18.03 1.43 2.27
N ASN A 93 17.37 2.17 3.18
CA ASN A 93 18.03 2.85 4.31
C ASN A 93 17.66 2.28 5.68
N THR A 94 16.76 1.29 5.76
CA THR A 94 16.42 0.57 7.00
C THR A 94 16.04 -0.88 6.69
N SER A 95 15.81 -1.69 7.72
CA SER A 95 15.39 -3.08 7.53
C SER A 95 13.96 -3.16 6.96
N VAL A 96 13.70 -4.23 6.19
CA VAL A 96 12.34 -4.51 5.66
C VAL A 96 11.34 -4.60 6.83
N ALA A 97 11.74 -5.21 7.95
CA ALA A 97 10.91 -5.32 9.14
C ALA A 97 10.50 -3.95 9.71
N ASN A 98 11.45 -2.99 9.81
CA ASN A 98 11.15 -1.63 10.26
C ASN A 98 10.18 -0.92 9.32
N VAL A 99 10.39 -1.02 8.00
CA VAL A 99 9.49 -0.40 7.01
C VAL A 99 8.09 -0.97 7.13
N VAL A 100 7.95 -2.30 7.18
CA VAL A 100 6.65 -2.99 7.31
C VAL A 100 5.96 -2.63 8.63
N PHE A 101 6.71 -2.52 9.73
CA PHE A 101 6.18 -2.03 11.01
C PHE A 101 5.60 -0.62 10.89
N ILE A 102 6.38 0.30 10.32
CA ILE A 102 5.94 1.69 10.17
C ILE A 102 4.72 1.77 9.25
N ILE A 103 4.71 1.04 8.13
CA ILE A 103 3.55 0.96 7.23
C ILE A 103 2.31 0.46 7.98
N SER A 104 2.45 -0.52 8.87
CA SER A 104 1.33 -1.09 9.63
C SER A 104 0.65 -0.07 10.54
N THR A 105 1.34 1.01 10.92
CA THR A 105 0.74 2.13 11.68
C THR A 105 -0.34 2.87 10.88
N GLN A 106 -0.46 2.63 9.56
CA GLN A 106 -1.56 3.15 8.73
C GLN A 106 -2.94 2.83 9.32
N THR A 107 -3.08 1.71 10.04
CA THR A 107 -4.33 1.36 10.74
C THR A 107 -4.73 2.42 11.76
N MET A 108 -3.76 2.97 12.50
CA MET A 108 -4.00 4.08 13.45
C MET A 108 -4.35 5.37 12.71
N PHE A 109 -3.56 5.74 11.68
CA PHE A 109 -3.82 6.95 10.90
C PHE A 109 -5.20 6.91 10.23
N LEU A 110 -5.60 5.76 9.68
CA LEU A 110 -6.93 5.57 9.09
C LEU A 110 -8.04 5.67 10.14
N ALA A 111 -7.84 5.18 11.36
CA ALA A 111 -8.81 5.35 12.44
C ALA A 111 -8.95 6.82 12.85
N ILE A 112 -7.82 7.50 13.04
CA ILE A 112 -7.78 8.92 13.43
C ILE A 112 -8.41 9.79 12.33
N PHE A 113 -7.95 9.65 11.09
CA PHE A 113 -8.46 10.45 9.98
C PHE A 113 -9.92 10.11 9.65
N GLY A 114 -10.31 8.83 9.72
CA GLY A 114 -11.69 8.40 9.57
C GLY A 114 -12.62 9.05 10.59
N PHE A 115 -12.19 9.14 11.84
CA PHE A 115 -12.94 9.82 12.89
C PHE A 115 -13.07 11.33 12.61
N PHE A 116 -11.97 12.04 12.34
CA PHE A 116 -11.99 13.49 12.18
C PHE A 116 -12.59 13.95 10.84
N TYR A 117 -12.23 13.30 9.72
CA TYR A 117 -12.63 13.77 8.38
C TYR A 117 -13.92 13.14 7.85
N LEU A 118 -14.16 11.87 8.16
CA LEU A 118 -15.35 11.15 7.70
C LEU A 118 -16.44 11.04 8.77
N LYS A 119 -16.12 11.49 10.00
CA LYS A 119 -16.99 11.34 11.19
C LYS A 119 -17.40 9.88 11.42
N GLU A 120 -16.56 8.93 11.01
CA GLU A 120 -16.78 7.51 11.24
C GLU A 120 -16.56 7.18 12.73
N LYS A 121 -17.61 6.72 13.40
CA LYS A 121 -17.48 6.25 14.79
C LYS A 121 -16.73 4.92 14.81
N VAL A 122 -15.64 4.87 15.56
CA VAL A 122 -14.94 3.62 15.83
C VAL A 122 -15.78 2.83 16.84
N SER A 123 -16.21 1.63 16.47
CA SER A 123 -16.89 0.73 17.42
C SER A 123 -15.91 0.22 18.48
N LEU A 124 -16.43 -0.24 19.62
CA LEU A 124 -15.59 -0.84 20.65
C LEU A 124 -14.79 -2.04 20.09
N ILE A 125 -15.44 -2.88 19.28
CA ILE A 125 -14.78 -4.02 18.60
C ILE A 125 -13.67 -3.49 17.67
N GLY A 126 -13.94 -2.43 16.91
CA GLY A 126 -12.94 -1.80 16.05
C GLY A 126 -11.75 -1.27 16.83
N PHE A 127 -11.99 -0.62 17.97
CA PHE A 127 -10.92 -0.12 18.85
C PHE A 127 -10.08 -1.28 19.43
N MET A 128 -10.74 -2.31 19.97
CA MET A 128 -10.05 -3.50 20.47
C MET A 128 -9.24 -4.21 19.39
N SER A 129 -9.77 -4.30 18.16
CA SER A 129 -9.04 -4.86 17.02
C SER A 129 -7.78 -4.05 16.68
N ILE A 130 -7.84 -2.71 16.73
CA ILE A 130 -6.67 -1.85 16.51
C ILE A 130 -5.62 -2.09 17.60
N VAL A 131 -6.02 -2.09 18.88
CA VAL A 131 -5.10 -2.32 20.01
C VAL A 131 -4.44 -3.70 19.89
N LEU A 132 -5.24 -4.73 19.59
CA LEU A 132 -4.73 -6.09 19.39
C LEU A 132 -3.77 -6.18 18.19
N ALA A 133 -4.11 -5.56 17.07
CA ALA A 133 -3.23 -5.51 15.89
C ALA A 133 -1.91 -4.80 16.22
N MET A 134 -1.96 -3.66 16.90
CA MET A 134 -0.76 -2.91 17.28
C MET A 134 0.13 -3.70 18.25
N SER A 135 -0.45 -4.44 19.20
CA SER A 135 0.32 -5.34 20.06
C SER A 135 1.01 -6.46 19.28
N GLY A 136 0.31 -7.07 18.30
CA GLY A 136 0.90 -8.05 17.41
C GLY A 136 2.07 -7.50 16.59
N ILE A 137 1.92 -6.30 16.04
CA ILE A 137 2.98 -5.59 15.32
C ILE A 137 4.19 -5.31 16.22
N THR A 138 3.95 -4.84 17.44
CA THR A 138 5.02 -4.58 18.42
C THR A 138 5.79 -5.87 18.77
N ILE A 139 5.10 -7.00 18.92
CA ILE A 139 5.72 -8.30 19.15
C ILE A 139 6.59 -8.70 17.96
N MET A 140 6.08 -8.54 16.71
CA MET A 140 6.83 -8.90 15.49
C MET A 140 8.17 -8.16 15.38
N VAL A 141 8.22 -6.91 15.79
CA VAL A 141 9.33 -5.99 15.51
C VAL A 141 10.22 -5.77 16.73
N GLY A 142 9.76 -6.14 17.94
CA GLY A 142 10.47 -5.86 19.18
C GLY A 142 11.97 -6.20 19.18
N ASP A 143 12.34 -7.28 18.47
CA ASP A 143 13.72 -7.73 18.34
C ASP A 143 14.47 -7.12 17.13
N SER A 144 13.77 -6.38 16.25
CA SER A 144 14.30 -5.93 14.95
C SER A 144 14.63 -4.44 14.88
N ILE A 145 14.42 -3.68 15.96
CA ILE A 145 14.70 -2.24 16.00
C ILE A 145 16.21 -2.02 16.09
N SER A 146 16.85 -1.86 14.95
CA SER A 146 18.28 -1.50 14.91
C SER A 146 18.49 0.00 15.12
N ALA A 147 19.38 0.36 16.05
CA ALA A 147 19.90 1.71 16.17
C ALA A 147 20.69 2.08 14.91
N GLY A 148 20.42 3.26 14.32
CA GLY A 148 21.16 3.78 13.16
C GLY A 148 20.34 3.97 11.87
N ALA A 149 19.10 3.49 11.83
CA ALA A 149 18.21 3.61 10.66
C ALA A 149 17.23 4.81 10.74
N LEU A 150 17.58 5.87 11.47
CA LEU A 150 16.66 6.99 11.73
C LEU A 150 16.14 7.63 10.45
N PHE A 151 16.99 7.89 9.47
CA PHE A 151 16.58 8.47 8.20
C PHE A 151 15.55 7.60 7.48
N GLY A 152 15.85 6.30 7.30
CA GLY A 152 14.93 5.36 6.65
C GLY A 152 13.59 5.25 7.39
N ASN A 153 13.62 5.24 8.72
CA ASN A 153 12.40 5.17 9.54
C ASN A 153 11.55 6.44 9.44
N LEU A 154 12.18 7.64 9.44
CA LEU A 154 11.46 8.90 9.26
C LEU A 154 10.83 9.02 7.86
N VAL A 155 11.58 8.63 6.83
CA VAL A 155 11.07 8.59 5.46
C VAL A 155 9.90 7.60 5.36
N ALA A 156 10.00 6.43 5.99
CA ALA A 156 8.94 5.42 6.00
C ALA A 156 7.61 5.95 6.59
N LEU A 157 7.61 6.88 7.55
CA LEU A 157 6.39 7.47 8.12
C LEU A 157 5.55 8.21 7.09
N THR A 158 6.15 8.70 6.01
CA THR A 158 5.41 9.33 4.89
C THR A 158 4.41 8.35 4.26
N ILE A 159 4.70 7.04 4.26
CA ILE A 159 3.89 6.00 3.60
C ILE A 159 2.51 5.88 4.24
N PRO A 160 2.37 5.58 5.56
CA PRO A 160 1.08 5.41 6.19
C PRO A 160 0.25 6.70 6.22
N ILE A 161 0.89 7.86 6.31
CA ILE A 161 0.22 9.16 6.27
C ILE A 161 -0.37 9.40 4.88
N SER A 162 0.44 9.29 3.82
CA SER A 162 0.00 9.52 2.43
C SER A 162 -1.08 8.53 2.01
N PHE A 163 -0.93 7.26 2.38
CA PHE A 163 -1.94 6.23 2.13
C PHE A 163 -3.27 6.56 2.82
N SER A 164 -3.21 6.97 4.09
CA SER A 164 -4.41 7.34 4.84
C SER A 164 -5.12 8.55 4.22
N ILE A 165 -4.37 9.55 3.76
CA ILE A 165 -4.94 10.70 3.05
C ILE A 165 -5.62 10.26 1.75
N LEU A 166 -4.99 9.38 0.95
CA LEU A 166 -5.61 8.84 -0.27
C LEU A 166 -6.93 8.13 0.04
N VAL A 167 -6.96 7.27 1.06
CA VAL A 167 -8.20 6.59 1.47
C VAL A 167 -9.28 7.57 1.90
N MET A 168 -8.92 8.66 2.62
CA MET A 168 -9.87 9.72 2.97
C MET A 168 -10.44 10.40 1.73
N ILE A 169 -9.60 10.72 0.73
CA ILE A 169 -10.03 11.30 -0.54
C ILE A 169 -11.00 10.36 -1.27
N ILE A 170 -10.67 9.06 -1.35
CA ILE A 170 -11.53 8.05 -1.99
C ILE A 170 -12.88 7.97 -1.28
N ARG A 171 -12.87 7.87 0.04
CA ARG A 171 -14.07 7.73 0.87
C ARG A 171 -14.96 8.98 0.85
N LYS A 172 -14.38 10.16 0.74
CA LYS A 172 -15.12 11.43 0.66
C LYS A 172 -15.79 11.64 -0.70
N ASN A 173 -15.34 10.94 -1.74
CA ASN A 173 -15.82 11.07 -3.11
C ASN A 173 -16.35 9.73 -3.68
N PRO A 174 -17.36 9.08 -3.07
CA PRO A 174 -17.80 7.73 -3.45
C PRO A 174 -18.39 7.68 -4.86
N GLY A 175 -18.87 8.82 -5.39
CA GLY A 175 -19.42 8.95 -6.75
C GLY A 175 -18.36 9.07 -7.85
N LEU A 176 -17.09 9.25 -7.49
CA LEU A 176 -15.97 9.34 -8.44
C LEU A 176 -15.21 8.02 -8.52
N ASP A 177 -14.73 7.71 -9.72
CA ASP A 177 -13.70 6.72 -9.86
C ASP A 177 -12.35 7.38 -9.59
N LEU A 178 -11.64 6.92 -8.56
CA LEU A 178 -10.36 7.49 -8.15
C LEU A 178 -9.16 6.58 -8.50
N VAL A 179 -9.34 5.57 -9.37
CA VAL A 179 -8.21 4.88 -10.00
C VAL A 179 -7.28 5.87 -10.75
N PRO A 180 -7.77 6.96 -11.39
CA PRO A 180 -6.89 7.99 -11.91
C PRO A 180 -5.95 8.64 -10.87
N ALA A 181 -6.24 8.59 -9.58
CA ALA A 181 -5.32 9.11 -8.56
C ALA A 181 -3.99 8.34 -8.54
N ILE A 182 -4.04 7.02 -8.60
CA ILE A 182 -2.83 6.20 -8.65
C ILE A 182 -2.12 6.30 -10.01
N TRP A 183 -2.85 6.62 -11.08
CA TRP A 183 -2.26 6.96 -12.37
C TRP A 183 -1.47 8.27 -12.31
N PHE A 184 -2.02 9.33 -11.72
CA PHE A 184 -1.28 10.57 -11.48
C PHE A 184 -0.07 10.34 -10.57
N ALA A 185 -0.20 9.51 -9.52
CA ALA A 185 0.91 9.18 -8.63
C ALA A 185 2.08 8.54 -9.39
N SER A 186 1.79 7.65 -10.36
CA SER A 186 2.83 7.05 -11.20
C SER A 186 3.52 8.09 -12.08
N ILE A 187 2.78 9.03 -12.68
CA ILE A 187 3.33 10.12 -13.50
C ILE A 187 4.26 10.99 -12.66
N PHE A 188 3.82 11.46 -11.49
CA PHE A 188 4.66 12.27 -10.61
C PHE A 188 5.92 11.50 -10.20
N SER A 189 5.80 10.22 -9.84
CA SER A 189 6.95 9.41 -9.45
C SER A 189 7.94 9.20 -10.60
N VAL A 190 7.46 8.96 -11.82
CA VAL A 190 8.31 8.88 -13.02
C VAL A 190 9.02 10.21 -13.26
N THR A 191 8.28 11.32 -13.19
CA THR A 191 8.86 12.67 -13.41
C THR A 191 9.97 12.95 -12.39
N TYR A 192 9.73 12.72 -11.10
CA TYR A 192 10.77 12.90 -10.07
C TYR A 192 11.98 12.00 -10.31
N SER A 193 11.75 10.74 -10.67
CA SER A 193 12.86 9.82 -10.94
C SER A 193 13.72 10.27 -12.10
N ILE A 194 13.11 10.67 -13.22
CA ILE A 194 13.85 11.12 -14.42
C ILE A 194 14.69 12.37 -14.11
N THR A 195 14.17 13.30 -13.30
CA THR A 195 14.92 14.53 -12.95
C THR A 195 16.08 14.30 -11.99
N MET A 196 16.08 13.18 -11.26
CA MET A 196 17.08 12.86 -10.23
C MET A 196 18.08 11.78 -10.64
N ILE A 197 17.86 11.10 -11.76
CA ILE A 197 18.80 10.11 -12.30
C ILE A 197 19.89 10.81 -13.07
N GLU A 198 21.16 10.52 -12.75
CA GLU A 198 22.34 11.03 -13.45
C GLU A 198 22.74 10.11 -14.61
N SER A 199 22.49 8.81 -14.48
CA SER A 199 22.85 7.80 -15.50
C SER A 199 21.85 6.64 -15.49
N PHE A 200 21.63 6.03 -16.65
CA PHE A 200 20.73 4.88 -16.80
C PHE A 200 21.54 3.59 -16.90
N ASN A 201 21.74 2.91 -15.78
CA ASN A 201 22.56 1.68 -15.71
C ASN A 201 21.71 0.45 -15.33
N PHE A 202 20.63 0.21 -16.07
CA PHE A 202 19.74 -0.92 -15.82
C PHE A 202 20.27 -2.22 -16.41
N THR A 203 20.26 -3.30 -15.66
CA THR A 203 20.40 -4.65 -16.20
C THR A 203 19.04 -5.20 -16.66
N TYR A 204 19.02 -6.21 -17.52
CA TYR A 204 17.78 -6.92 -17.87
C TYR A 204 17.07 -7.47 -16.64
N HIS A 205 17.84 -7.90 -15.62
CA HIS A 205 17.30 -8.34 -14.35
C HIS A 205 16.55 -7.20 -13.63
N ASP A 206 17.13 -6.00 -13.58
CA ASP A 206 16.49 -4.83 -12.93
C ASP A 206 15.20 -4.43 -13.64
N ILE A 207 15.18 -4.49 -14.97
CA ILE A 207 13.96 -4.24 -15.76
C ILE A 207 12.87 -5.26 -15.40
N PHE A 208 13.23 -6.55 -15.29
CA PHE A 208 12.29 -7.60 -14.88
C PHE A 208 11.79 -7.40 -13.44
N MET A 209 12.68 -7.06 -12.50
CA MET A 209 12.26 -6.73 -11.13
C MET A 209 11.36 -5.48 -11.09
N GLY A 210 11.66 -4.47 -11.90
CA GLY A 210 10.81 -3.30 -12.08
C GLY A 210 9.41 -3.63 -12.60
N PHE A 211 9.33 -4.57 -13.55
CA PHE A 211 8.05 -5.09 -14.04
C PHE A 211 7.27 -5.79 -12.92
N LEU A 212 7.90 -6.69 -12.17
CA LEU A 212 7.26 -7.39 -11.06
C LEU A 212 6.81 -6.42 -9.96
N LEU A 213 7.61 -5.40 -9.66
CA LEU A 213 7.29 -4.40 -8.67
C LEU A 213 6.19 -3.43 -9.15
N GLY A 214 6.19 -3.07 -10.44
CA GLY A 214 5.23 -2.12 -11.02
C GLY A 214 3.88 -2.72 -11.39
N VAL A 215 3.84 -3.92 -11.98
CA VAL A 215 2.59 -4.49 -12.51
C VAL A 215 1.87 -5.37 -11.49
N PRO A 216 2.37 -6.57 -11.10
CA PRO A 216 1.63 -7.44 -10.20
C PRO A 216 1.61 -6.90 -8.77
N GLN A 217 2.70 -6.33 -8.27
CA GLN A 217 2.77 -5.85 -6.89
C GLN A 217 1.99 -4.54 -6.73
N LEU A 218 2.41 -3.45 -7.37
CA LEU A 218 1.76 -2.16 -7.22
C LEU A 218 0.47 -2.05 -8.03
N GLY A 219 0.51 -2.43 -9.32
CA GLY A 219 -0.59 -2.21 -10.25
C GLY A 219 -1.86 -2.93 -9.79
N LEU A 220 -1.81 -4.25 -9.66
CA LEU A 220 -2.96 -5.02 -9.17
C LEU A 220 -3.30 -4.65 -7.73
N GLY A 221 -2.30 -4.48 -6.87
CA GLY A 221 -2.50 -4.11 -5.46
C GLY A 221 -3.31 -2.82 -5.33
N PHE A 222 -2.83 -1.72 -5.91
CA PHE A 222 -3.49 -0.42 -5.77
C PHE A 222 -4.81 -0.29 -6.53
N ILE A 223 -5.01 -0.98 -7.65
CA ILE A 223 -6.32 -1.07 -8.30
C ILE A 223 -7.34 -1.66 -7.31
N CYS A 224 -7.02 -2.81 -6.71
CA CYS A 224 -7.88 -3.48 -5.75
C CYS A 224 -8.14 -2.61 -4.51
N ILE A 225 -7.09 -2.00 -3.95
CA ILE A 225 -7.20 -1.13 -2.77
C ILE A 225 -8.06 0.09 -3.06
N THR A 226 -7.83 0.77 -4.19
CA THR A 226 -8.57 1.98 -4.54
C THR A 226 -10.06 1.70 -4.73
N ILE A 227 -10.40 0.60 -5.41
CA ILE A 227 -11.79 0.18 -5.61
C ILE A 227 -12.40 -0.31 -4.29
N GLY A 228 -11.69 -1.15 -3.54
CA GLY A 228 -12.16 -1.73 -2.27
C GLY A 228 -12.38 -0.69 -1.17
N SER A 229 -11.56 0.36 -1.14
CA SER A 229 -11.68 1.45 -0.14
C SER A 229 -12.91 2.32 -0.33
N ARG A 230 -13.55 2.32 -1.50
CA ARG A 230 -14.77 3.12 -1.76
C ARG A 230 -15.94 2.72 -0.86
N THR A 231 -16.09 1.43 -0.60
CA THR A 231 -17.23 0.86 0.12
C THR A 231 -16.87 0.36 1.52
N THR A 232 -15.58 0.34 1.87
CA THR A 232 -15.09 -0.20 3.14
C THR A 232 -14.73 0.92 4.11
N ARG A 233 -15.11 0.79 5.38
CA ARG A 233 -14.77 1.79 6.42
C ARG A 233 -13.26 1.91 6.60
N ALA A 234 -12.77 3.11 6.91
CA ALA A 234 -11.35 3.42 7.02
C ALA A 234 -10.59 2.49 7.99
N VAL A 235 -11.15 2.24 9.19
CA VAL A 235 -10.56 1.29 10.17
C VAL A 235 -10.45 -0.12 9.58
N THR A 236 -11.47 -0.57 8.86
CA THR A 236 -11.49 -1.90 8.24
C THR A 236 -10.48 -1.99 7.10
N VAL A 237 -10.33 -0.92 6.29
CA VAL A 237 -9.26 -0.84 5.28
C VAL A 237 -7.90 -1.06 5.93
N GLY A 238 -7.59 -0.32 7.02
CA GLY A 238 -6.32 -0.46 7.73
C GLY A 238 -6.06 -1.88 8.23
N LEU A 239 -7.05 -2.50 8.89
CA LEU A 239 -6.89 -3.86 9.42
C LEU A 239 -6.72 -4.91 8.31
N LEU A 240 -7.47 -4.81 7.21
CA LEU A 240 -7.33 -5.76 6.09
C LEU A 240 -5.98 -5.59 5.38
N MET A 241 -5.44 -4.38 5.33
CA MET A 241 -4.11 -4.12 4.76
C MET A 241 -2.96 -4.74 5.59
N LEU A 242 -3.19 -5.14 6.85
CA LEU A 242 -2.20 -5.90 7.62
C LEU A 242 -1.89 -7.28 7.03
N THR A 243 -2.66 -7.73 6.03
CA THR A 243 -2.30 -8.88 5.20
C THR A 243 -0.90 -8.74 4.60
N GLU A 244 -0.51 -7.51 4.18
CA GLU A 244 0.84 -7.22 3.71
C GLU A 244 1.89 -7.53 4.78
N THR A 245 1.65 -7.12 6.03
CA THR A 245 2.56 -7.32 7.16
C THR A 245 2.76 -8.79 7.50
N ILE A 246 1.72 -9.61 7.35
CA ILE A 246 1.77 -11.04 7.63
C ILE A 246 2.58 -11.78 6.55
N PHE A 247 2.32 -11.47 5.28
CA PHE A 247 2.93 -12.19 4.18
C PHE A 247 4.35 -11.71 3.83
N ALA A 248 4.70 -10.45 4.08
CA ALA A 248 6.02 -9.93 3.71
C ALA A 248 7.20 -10.72 4.30
N PRO A 249 7.23 -11.08 5.60
CA PRO A 249 8.30 -11.92 6.16
C PRO A 249 8.32 -13.34 5.57
N LEU A 250 7.15 -13.89 5.18
CA LEU A 250 7.06 -15.24 4.60
C LEU A 250 7.77 -15.32 3.26
N TRP A 251 7.70 -14.28 2.43
CA TRP A 251 8.41 -14.25 1.15
C TRP A 251 9.92 -14.22 1.33
N VAL A 252 10.42 -13.45 2.30
CA VAL A 252 11.85 -13.42 2.63
C VAL A 252 12.32 -14.79 3.09
N TRP A 253 11.55 -15.48 3.93
CA TRP A 253 11.84 -16.84 4.37
C TRP A 253 11.88 -17.84 3.21
N LEU A 254 10.84 -17.85 2.37
CA LEU A 254 10.70 -18.83 1.29
C LEU A 254 11.73 -18.65 0.16
N PHE A 255 12.12 -17.41 -0.16
CA PHE A 255 12.95 -17.12 -1.33
C PHE A 255 14.41 -16.75 -1.00
N ILE A 256 14.67 -16.27 0.22
CA ILE A 256 16.01 -15.89 0.68
C ILE A 256 16.53 -16.86 1.75
N ASN A 257 15.71 -17.81 2.20
CA ASN A 257 16.01 -18.77 3.27
C ASN A 257 16.36 -18.12 4.63
N GLU A 258 15.92 -16.88 4.84
CA GLU A 258 16.05 -16.19 6.11
C GLU A 258 14.87 -16.57 7.00
N VAL A 259 15.13 -17.41 8.00
CA VAL A 259 14.07 -17.89 8.92
C VAL A 259 13.58 -16.73 9.80
N PRO A 260 12.27 -16.39 9.76
CA PRO A 260 11.75 -15.33 10.62
C PRO A 260 11.90 -15.71 12.10
N PRO A 261 12.22 -14.73 12.98
CA PRO A 261 12.21 -14.95 14.42
C PRO A 261 10.83 -15.43 14.92
N THR A 262 10.81 -16.15 16.05
CA THR A 262 9.57 -16.65 16.66
C THR A 262 8.58 -15.53 16.96
N SER A 263 9.06 -14.31 17.26
CA SER A 263 8.26 -13.11 17.45
C SER A 263 7.40 -12.76 16.23
N VAL A 264 7.88 -13.02 15.02
CA VAL A 264 7.13 -12.78 13.77
C VAL A 264 5.93 -13.73 13.66
N PHE A 265 6.08 -15.00 14.03
CA PHE A 265 4.98 -15.96 14.03
C PHE A 265 3.93 -15.63 15.10
N ILE A 266 4.37 -15.30 16.32
CA ILE A 266 3.46 -14.92 17.42
C ILE A 266 2.72 -13.64 17.09
N GLY A 267 3.41 -12.60 16.66
CA GLY A 267 2.81 -11.31 16.31
C GLY A 267 1.89 -11.42 15.10
N GLY A 268 2.27 -12.19 14.08
CA GLY A 268 1.42 -12.49 12.91
C GLY A 268 0.11 -13.19 13.31
N PHE A 269 0.17 -14.16 14.22
CA PHE A 269 -1.03 -14.81 14.75
C PHE A 269 -1.95 -13.84 15.49
N VAL A 270 -1.38 -12.94 16.31
CA VAL A 270 -2.15 -11.89 17.02
C VAL A 270 -2.82 -10.92 16.02
N ILE A 271 -2.14 -10.56 14.93
CA ILE A 271 -2.72 -9.72 13.86
C ILE A 271 -3.90 -10.46 13.19
N ILE A 272 -3.77 -11.74 12.89
CA ILE A 272 -4.87 -12.54 12.33
C ILE A 272 -6.07 -12.54 13.27
N LEU A 273 -5.85 -12.72 14.57
CA LEU A 273 -6.93 -12.63 15.56
C LEU A 273 -7.59 -11.24 15.56
N ALA A 274 -6.84 -10.16 15.40
CA ALA A 274 -7.39 -8.81 15.31
C ALA A 274 -8.29 -8.62 14.06
N ILE A 275 -7.89 -9.17 12.92
CA ILE A 275 -8.69 -9.15 11.69
C ILE A 275 -9.98 -9.96 11.87
N ILE A 276 -9.87 -11.17 12.46
CA ILE A 276 -11.02 -12.04 12.77
C ILE A 276 -11.96 -11.33 13.75
N LEU A 277 -11.43 -10.75 14.84
CA LEU A 277 -12.23 -9.99 15.79
C LEU A 277 -13.03 -8.88 15.11
N LYS A 278 -12.40 -8.15 14.18
CA LYS A 278 -13.10 -7.11 13.42
C LYS A 278 -14.20 -7.66 12.53
N SER A 279 -14.09 -8.88 12.02
CA SER A 279 -15.13 -9.50 11.19
C SER A 279 -16.46 -9.74 11.93
N PHE A 280 -16.42 -9.86 13.25
CA PHE A 280 -17.61 -9.97 14.09
C PHE A 280 -18.32 -8.63 14.36
N ASP A 281 -17.75 -7.50 13.94
CA ASP A 281 -18.39 -6.19 14.05
C ASP A 281 -19.53 -6.06 13.02
N LYS A 282 -20.77 -6.41 13.46
CA LYS A 282 -21.99 -6.40 12.63
C LYS A 282 -22.27 -5.06 11.91
N LYS A 283 -21.58 -3.96 12.28
CA LYS A 283 -21.67 -2.68 11.57
C LYS A 283 -20.89 -2.66 10.25
N LEU A 284 -20.23 -3.77 9.86
CA LEU A 284 -19.54 -3.90 8.57
C LEU A 284 -20.51 -4.06 7.37
N VAL A 285 -21.72 -4.58 7.60
CA VAL A 285 -22.60 -5.06 6.53
C VAL A 285 -23.65 -4.03 6.08
N ASN A 286 -23.86 -2.94 6.82
CA ASN A 286 -24.98 -2.01 6.58
C ASN A 286 -24.56 -0.63 6.09
N THR A 287 -23.76 -0.54 5.02
CA THR A 287 -23.64 0.68 4.20
C THR A 287 -23.32 0.26 2.76
N ALA A 288 -24.30 -0.40 2.12
CA ALA A 288 -24.40 -0.42 0.67
C ALA A 288 -25.34 0.74 0.27
#